data_dc6e2db28c2689d1eee7cc0ec774e08e
#
_entry.id   dc6e2db28c2689d1eee7cc0ec774e08e
#
_cell.length_a   1.000
_cell.length_b   1.000
_cell.length_c   1.000
_cell.angle_alpha   90.00
_cell.angle_beta   90.00
_cell.angle_gamma   90.00
#
_symmetry.space_group_name_H-M   'P 1'
#
loop_
_entity.id
_entity.type
_entity.pdbx_description
1 polymer ?
#
loop_
_entity_poly.entity_id
_entity_poly.type
_entity_poly.pdbx_seq_one_letter_code
_entity_poly.pdbx_strand_id
1 'polypeptide(L)'
;ELFSSEGEKRTIEKITGVESPILSVVIPSYNVEDFLSQGVKTILNHNNAGKIEIIIVNDGSKDHTTQVARELMDTYNIGEYPVIKLIDKENGGHGSTINEGLKVSTGKYFRVIDGDDWVDSENLEKLIGILEREESDIVMTDYSEDHATVNELINKKIYEFMIPGQQYIFEDLCYPGYGFDEWGPILATSCFKTQMMKDTQFKLTEKCFYVDMEFDVYSIVNARTVTYYPLDIYRYFIGRVGQSVSKRSFMRNHEQHAKVLFNILEYLKTIPNISQGKRSYILDKVVVPMTKAHYLIVGTYWTKRRFFVNFDKRLKNYGEIYHHPAVANRFVKFHRRTGAFLLKFNTVLIKIKRVVVR
;
A
#
# COMPACT_ATOMS: atom_id res chain seq x y z
N GLU A 1 -24.59 19.52 10.68
CA GLU A 1 -25.30 19.81 11.95
C GLU A 1 -25.82 18.49 12.49
N LEU A 2 -25.23 17.99 13.56
CA LEU A 2 -25.86 17.12 14.56
C LEU A 2 -24.89 16.09 15.15
N PHE A 3 -23.85 16.58 15.79
CA PHE A 3 -23.34 15.85 16.95
C PHE A 3 -23.31 16.82 18.11
N SER A 4 -24.18 16.66 19.10
CA SER A 4 -24.09 17.42 20.33
C SER A 4 -22.78 16.98 21.03
N SER A 5 -22.01 17.94 21.50
CA SER A 5 -20.79 17.73 22.26
C SER A 5 -20.93 16.76 23.45
N GLU A 6 -22.15 16.62 23.96
CA GLU A 6 -22.48 15.69 25.05
C GLU A 6 -22.60 14.21 24.58
N GLY A 7 -23.05 13.95 23.34
CA GLY A 7 -23.11 12.59 22.79
C GLY A 7 -21.73 12.02 22.53
N GLU A 8 -20.82 12.80 21.96
CA GLU A 8 -19.43 12.42 21.73
C GLU A 8 -18.68 12.16 23.05
N LYS A 9 -18.82 13.03 24.04
CA LYS A 9 -18.19 12.83 25.36
C LYS A 9 -18.64 11.55 26.06
N ARG A 10 -19.93 11.19 26.00
CA ARG A 10 -20.43 9.96 26.65
C ARG A 10 -19.91 8.68 25.98
N THR A 11 -19.67 8.72 24.68
CA THR A 11 -19.11 7.58 23.95
C THR A 11 -17.62 7.42 24.26
N ILE A 12 -16.89 8.53 24.37
CA ILE A 12 -15.46 8.55 24.66
C ILE A 12 -15.17 8.18 26.12
N GLU A 13 -16.01 8.59 27.09
CA GLU A 13 -15.86 8.19 28.52
C GLU A 13 -15.93 6.68 28.74
N LYS A 14 -16.45 5.90 27.80
CA LYS A 14 -16.42 4.43 27.81
C LYS A 14 -15.12 3.84 27.25
N ILE A 15 -14.30 4.65 26.59
CA ILE A 15 -13.03 4.25 26.01
C ILE A 15 -11.93 4.46 27.05
N THR A 16 -12.00 3.74 28.14
CA THR A 16 -10.90 3.67 29.09
C THR A 16 -9.82 2.76 28.51
N GLY A 17 -8.81 3.39 27.95
CA GLY A 17 -7.51 2.84 27.64
C GLY A 17 -7.43 1.49 26.91
N VAL A 18 -6.64 1.43 25.83
CA VAL A 18 -6.35 0.19 25.12
C VAL A 18 -5.13 -0.47 25.75
N GLU A 19 -5.35 -1.35 26.71
CA GLU A 19 -4.25 -2.09 27.36
C GLU A 19 -3.65 -3.12 26.36
N SER A 20 -4.49 -3.70 25.49
CA SER A 20 -4.09 -4.67 24.47
C SER A 20 -4.95 -4.49 23.21
N PRO A 21 -4.58 -3.58 22.30
CA PRO A 21 -5.39 -3.35 21.10
C PRO A 21 -5.41 -4.58 20.18
N ILE A 22 -6.54 -4.78 19.53
CA ILE A 22 -6.70 -5.80 18.49
C ILE A 22 -6.10 -5.29 17.17
N LEU A 23 -6.29 -4.01 16.88
CA LEU A 23 -5.84 -3.40 15.64
C LEU A 23 -5.05 -2.13 15.89
N SER A 24 -3.83 -2.07 15.37
CA SER A 24 -3.05 -0.85 15.21
C SER A 24 -3.30 -0.28 13.83
N VAL A 25 -3.89 0.91 13.75
CA VAL A 25 -4.07 1.66 12.50
C VAL A 25 -2.99 2.72 12.40
N VAL A 26 -2.11 2.59 11.42
CA VAL A 26 -1.10 3.61 11.10
C VAL A 26 -1.64 4.51 10.02
N ILE A 27 -1.57 5.82 10.26
CA ILE A 27 -2.04 6.86 9.33
C ILE A 27 -0.84 7.70 8.87
N PRO A 28 -0.23 7.35 7.72
CA PRO A 28 0.76 8.20 7.06
C PRO A 28 0.15 9.55 6.72
N SER A 29 0.71 10.66 7.24
CA SER A 29 0.12 11.99 7.10
C SER A 29 1.14 12.99 6.57
N TYR A 30 0.85 13.58 5.41
CA TYR A 30 1.63 14.68 4.85
C TYR A 30 0.74 15.66 4.09
N ASN A 31 0.53 16.86 4.66
CA ASN A 31 -0.36 17.89 4.13
C ASN A 31 -1.79 17.34 3.87
N VAL A 32 -2.43 16.88 4.94
CA VAL A 32 -3.76 16.24 4.93
C VAL A 32 -4.73 16.89 5.92
N GLU A 33 -4.53 18.19 6.25
CA GLU A 33 -5.36 18.93 7.21
C GLU A 33 -6.86 18.82 6.94
N ASP A 34 -7.27 18.77 5.67
CA ASP A 34 -8.68 18.71 5.26
C ASP A 34 -9.33 17.33 5.43
N PHE A 35 -8.53 16.26 5.54
CA PHE A 35 -9.01 14.88 5.48
C PHE A 35 -8.83 14.11 6.79
N LEU A 36 -7.75 14.39 7.54
CA LEU A 36 -7.33 13.62 8.70
C LEU A 36 -8.43 13.45 9.74
N SER A 37 -9.21 14.51 10.02
CA SER A 37 -10.32 14.45 10.97
C SER A 37 -11.41 13.47 10.54
N GLN A 38 -11.75 13.44 9.26
CA GLN A 38 -12.74 12.50 8.73
C GLN A 38 -12.22 11.07 8.83
N GLY A 39 -11.00 10.81 8.39
CA GLY A 39 -10.38 9.50 8.48
C GLY A 39 -10.41 8.94 9.90
N VAL A 40 -9.92 9.71 10.88
CA VAL A 40 -9.90 9.29 12.29
C VAL A 40 -11.32 9.06 12.84
N LYS A 41 -12.29 9.92 12.53
CA LYS A 41 -13.69 9.77 12.99
C LYS A 41 -14.35 8.50 12.46
N THR A 42 -14.04 8.09 11.23
CA THR A 42 -14.59 6.83 10.67
C THR A 42 -13.97 5.59 11.30
N ILE A 43 -12.73 5.68 11.79
CA ILE A 43 -12.03 4.59 12.47
C ILE A 43 -12.50 4.46 13.93
N LEU A 44 -12.60 5.57 14.66
CA LEU A 44 -13.02 5.60 16.08
C LEU A 44 -14.54 5.72 16.20
N ASN A 45 -15.28 4.78 15.66
CA ASN A 45 -16.72 4.73 15.78
C ASN A 45 -17.15 3.84 16.95
N HIS A 46 -17.89 4.44 17.89
CA HIS A 46 -18.73 3.86 18.97
C HIS A 46 -18.20 2.63 19.75
N ASN A 47 -18.18 1.44 19.16
CA ASN A 47 -18.01 0.20 19.92
C ASN A 47 -16.58 -0.37 19.88
N ASN A 48 -15.72 0.17 19.02
CA ASN A 48 -14.41 -0.43 18.74
C ASN A 48 -13.22 0.35 19.30
N ALA A 49 -13.45 1.54 19.80
CA ALA A 49 -12.36 2.43 20.20
C ALA A 49 -11.50 1.81 21.32
N GLY A 50 -12.08 1.01 22.23
CA GLY A 50 -11.33 0.24 23.23
C GLY A 50 -10.49 -0.91 22.70
N LYS A 51 -10.53 -1.19 21.37
CA LYS A 51 -9.81 -2.30 20.73
C LYS A 51 -8.86 -1.81 19.62
N ILE A 52 -8.85 -0.52 19.34
CA ILE A 52 -8.03 0.12 18.30
C ILE A 52 -7.06 1.09 18.94
N GLU A 53 -5.83 1.09 18.47
CA GLU A 53 -4.92 2.22 18.61
C GLU A 53 -4.71 2.86 17.23
N ILE A 54 -4.71 4.18 17.18
CA ILE A 54 -4.38 4.96 15.99
C ILE A 54 -3.00 5.56 16.18
N ILE A 55 -2.16 5.44 15.18
CA ILE A 55 -0.80 5.98 15.15
C ILE A 55 -0.72 6.94 13.95
N ILE A 56 -0.95 8.22 14.22
CA ILE A 56 -0.77 9.27 13.22
C ILE A 56 0.72 9.53 13.09
N VAL A 57 1.28 9.36 11.89
CA VAL A 57 2.68 9.67 11.63
C VAL A 57 2.75 10.86 10.69
N ASN A 58 2.97 12.04 11.26
CA ASN A 58 3.12 13.28 10.50
C ASN A 58 4.54 13.36 9.92
N ASP A 59 4.64 13.35 8.61
CA ASP A 59 5.89 13.34 7.84
C ASP A 59 6.39 14.75 7.51
N GLY A 60 6.40 15.64 8.50
CA GLY A 60 6.86 17.01 8.35
C GLY A 60 5.95 17.86 7.48
N SER A 61 4.63 17.79 7.71
CA SER A 61 3.63 18.64 7.06
C SER A 61 3.90 20.12 7.24
N LYS A 62 3.48 20.91 6.27
CA LYS A 62 3.63 22.36 6.25
C LYS A 62 2.31 23.12 6.36
N ASP A 63 1.22 22.40 6.35
CA ASP A 63 -0.13 22.84 6.63
C ASP A 63 -0.48 22.63 8.13
N HIS A 64 -1.74 22.67 8.49
CA HIS A 64 -2.20 22.48 9.87
C HIS A 64 -2.40 21.02 10.28
N THR A 65 -1.89 20.04 9.51
CA THR A 65 -2.03 18.60 9.82
C THR A 65 -1.59 18.28 11.26
N THR A 66 -0.45 18.82 11.74
CA THR A 66 0.01 18.62 13.12
C THR A 66 -0.96 19.13 14.16
N GLN A 67 -1.56 20.31 13.90
CA GLN A 67 -2.55 20.91 14.80
C GLN A 67 -3.81 20.04 14.86
N VAL A 68 -4.33 19.62 13.71
CA VAL A 68 -5.49 18.73 13.61
C VAL A 68 -5.25 17.42 14.36
N ALA A 69 -4.07 16.82 14.22
CA ALA A 69 -3.71 15.60 14.94
C ALA A 69 -3.72 15.80 16.47
N ARG A 70 -3.22 16.92 16.96
CA ARG A 70 -3.24 17.26 18.41
C ARG A 70 -4.65 17.48 18.91
N GLU A 71 -5.50 18.19 18.18
CA GLU A 71 -6.91 18.39 18.52
C GLU A 71 -7.67 17.07 18.59
N LEU A 72 -7.36 16.11 17.71
CA LEU A 72 -7.91 14.77 17.76
C LEU A 72 -7.41 14.01 19.00
N MET A 73 -6.13 14.12 19.36
CA MET A 73 -5.62 13.54 20.60
C MET A 73 -6.31 14.12 21.83
N ASP A 74 -6.47 15.43 21.89
CA ASP A 74 -7.16 16.11 23.02
C ASP A 74 -8.63 15.67 23.12
N THR A 75 -9.26 15.38 21.99
CA THR A 75 -10.65 14.93 21.93
C THR A 75 -10.83 13.47 22.36
N TYR A 76 -9.95 12.59 21.94
CA TYR A 76 -10.13 11.13 22.05
C TYR A 76 -9.28 10.47 23.15
N ASN A 77 -8.18 11.07 23.58
CA ASN A 77 -7.32 10.51 24.63
C ASN A 77 -7.84 10.88 26.03
N ILE A 78 -9.03 10.38 26.34
CA ILE A 78 -9.69 10.60 27.65
C ILE A 78 -9.51 9.32 28.47
N GLY A 79 -8.54 9.28 29.36
CA GLY A 79 -8.30 8.12 30.19
C GLY A 79 -6.82 7.80 30.37
N GLU A 80 -6.53 6.65 30.96
CA GLU A 80 -5.19 6.25 31.36
C GLU A 80 -4.30 5.89 30.14
N TYR A 81 -4.90 5.32 29.09
CA TYR A 81 -4.17 4.88 27.89
C TYR A 81 -4.59 5.69 26.66
N PRO A 82 -3.63 6.23 25.88
CA PRO A 82 -3.95 6.97 24.67
C PRO A 82 -4.48 6.05 23.58
N VAL A 83 -5.61 6.42 22.97
CA VAL A 83 -6.16 5.77 21.77
C VAL A 83 -5.45 6.25 20.52
N ILE A 84 -5.04 7.54 20.49
CA ILE A 84 -4.31 8.17 19.39
C ILE A 84 -2.90 8.52 19.86
N LYS A 85 -1.92 8.08 19.08
CA LYS A 85 -0.51 8.43 19.23
C LYS A 85 -0.12 9.31 18.05
N LEU A 86 0.65 10.36 18.28
CA LEU A 86 1.22 11.21 17.23
C LEU A 86 2.75 11.05 17.21
N ILE A 87 3.27 10.70 16.04
CA ILE A 87 4.70 10.77 15.73
C ILE A 87 4.89 11.95 14.76
N ASP A 88 5.51 13.02 15.23
CA ASP A 88 5.82 14.21 14.43
C ASP A 88 7.31 14.16 14.06
N LYS A 89 7.64 14.06 12.77
CA LYS A 89 9.00 13.81 12.30
C LYS A 89 9.35 14.62 11.05
N GLU A 90 10.64 14.76 10.76
CA GLU A 90 11.08 15.30 9.48
C GLU A 90 10.64 14.41 8.31
N ASN A 91 10.38 15.05 7.15
CA ASN A 91 9.91 14.32 5.96
C ASN A 91 10.91 13.26 5.52
N GLY A 92 10.45 12.02 5.57
CA GLY A 92 11.16 10.82 5.12
C GLY A 92 10.40 10.03 4.06
N GLY A 93 9.22 10.50 3.64
CA GLY A 93 8.33 9.85 2.67
C GLY A 93 7.49 8.72 3.26
N HIS A 94 6.52 8.23 2.49
CA HIS A 94 5.51 7.27 2.90
C HIS A 94 6.09 6.01 3.59
N GLY A 95 7.18 5.44 3.05
CA GLY A 95 7.83 4.28 3.68
C GLY A 95 8.35 4.56 5.09
N SER A 96 8.85 5.78 5.36
CA SER A 96 9.34 6.13 6.69
C SER A 96 8.22 6.25 7.71
N THR A 97 7.02 6.68 7.30
CA THR A 97 5.86 6.75 8.19
C THR A 97 5.37 5.37 8.60
N ILE A 98 5.33 4.44 7.64
CA ILE A 98 4.98 3.04 7.92
C ILE A 98 6.02 2.38 8.81
N ASN A 99 7.32 2.61 8.56
CA ASN A 99 8.41 2.09 9.41
C ASN A 99 8.25 2.52 10.87
N GLU A 100 8.05 3.82 11.12
CA GLU A 100 7.88 4.34 12.47
C GLU A 100 6.56 3.91 13.10
N GLY A 101 5.47 3.86 12.33
CA GLY A 101 4.18 3.39 12.80
C GLY A 101 4.22 1.92 13.23
N LEU A 102 4.78 1.03 12.42
CA LEU A 102 4.92 -0.38 12.74
C LEU A 102 5.78 -0.61 14.00
N LYS A 103 6.85 0.15 14.16
CA LYS A 103 7.75 0.05 15.31
C LYS A 103 7.03 0.23 16.64
N VAL A 104 6.08 1.18 16.71
CA VAL A 104 5.33 1.49 17.93
C VAL A 104 3.96 0.81 18.03
N SER A 105 3.53 0.09 16.99
CA SER A 105 2.28 -0.67 16.97
C SER A 105 2.31 -1.77 18.03
N THR A 106 1.22 -1.93 18.78
CA THR A 106 1.08 -2.95 19.85
C THR A 106 -0.11 -3.88 19.63
N GLY A 107 -1.00 -3.56 18.68
CA GLY A 107 -2.17 -4.37 18.34
C GLY A 107 -1.79 -5.75 17.79
N LYS A 108 -2.69 -6.72 17.95
CA LYS A 108 -2.55 -8.06 17.38
C LYS A 108 -2.34 -8.00 15.87
N TYR A 109 -3.08 -7.12 15.21
CA TYR A 109 -2.98 -6.81 13.80
C TYR A 109 -2.57 -5.36 13.55
N PHE A 110 -1.95 -5.14 12.39
CA PHE A 110 -1.50 -3.86 11.88
C PHE A 110 -2.19 -3.57 10.54
N ARG A 111 -2.63 -2.34 10.33
CA ARG A 111 -3.21 -1.87 9.07
C ARG A 111 -2.74 -0.45 8.79
N VAL A 112 -2.53 -0.14 7.50
CA VAL A 112 -2.25 1.22 7.04
C VAL A 112 -3.52 1.80 6.42
N ILE A 113 -3.84 3.05 6.77
CA ILE A 113 -4.89 3.85 6.14
C ILE A 113 -4.27 5.20 5.82
N ASP A 114 -4.25 5.58 4.55
CA ASP A 114 -3.64 6.84 4.13
C ASP A 114 -4.40 8.05 4.71
N GLY A 115 -3.68 9.12 5.03
CA GLY A 115 -4.24 10.27 5.74
C GLY A 115 -5.28 11.07 4.95
N ASP A 116 -5.44 10.81 3.65
CA ASP A 116 -6.45 11.37 2.77
C ASP A 116 -7.60 10.39 2.44
N ASP A 117 -7.60 9.22 3.08
CA ASP A 117 -8.61 8.17 2.91
C ASP A 117 -9.40 7.94 4.21
N TRP A 118 -10.43 7.11 4.15
CA TRP A 118 -11.27 6.75 5.30
C TRP A 118 -11.78 5.32 5.21
N VAL A 119 -12.64 4.92 6.14
CA VAL A 119 -13.19 3.56 6.19
C VAL A 119 -14.71 3.55 6.34
N ASP A 120 -15.31 2.42 5.99
CA ASP A 120 -16.66 2.09 6.41
C ASP A 120 -16.64 1.64 7.86
N SER A 121 -17.23 2.43 8.74
CA SER A 121 -17.19 2.21 10.19
C SER A 121 -17.88 0.93 10.63
N GLU A 122 -19.01 0.57 10.01
CA GLU A 122 -19.78 -0.64 10.38
C GLU A 122 -19.02 -1.91 9.98
N ASN A 123 -18.42 -1.91 8.78
CA ASN A 123 -17.62 -3.05 8.33
C ASN A 123 -16.30 -3.16 9.10
N LEU A 124 -15.69 -2.04 9.51
CA LEU A 124 -14.53 -2.06 10.39
C LEU A 124 -14.89 -2.65 11.77
N GLU A 125 -16.05 -2.33 12.32
CA GLU A 125 -16.55 -2.91 13.58
C GLU A 125 -16.66 -4.43 13.47
N LYS A 126 -17.28 -4.93 12.41
CA LYS A 126 -17.39 -6.38 12.13
C LYS A 126 -16.01 -7.02 12.02
N LEU A 127 -15.07 -6.36 11.31
CA LEU A 127 -13.71 -6.86 11.16
C LEU A 127 -13.01 -6.98 12.51
N ILE A 128 -13.12 -6.00 13.40
CA ILE A 128 -12.47 -6.05 14.71
C ILE A 128 -12.99 -7.23 15.54
N GLY A 129 -14.31 -7.48 15.52
CA GLY A 129 -14.89 -8.66 16.17
C GLY A 129 -14.38 -9.99 15.59
N ILE A 130 -14.02 -10.00 14.31
CA ILE A 130 -13.38 -11.14 13.65
C ILE A 130 -11.92 -11.27 14.09
N LEU A 131 -11.15 -10.19 14.04
CA LEU A 131 -9.72 -10.17 14.35
C LEU A 131 -9.39 -10.63 15.79
N GLU A 132 -10.32 -10.50 16.73
CA GLU A 132 -10.15 -11.02 18.10
C GLU A 132 -9.83 -12.52 18.10
N ARG A 133 -10.47 -13.29 17.22
CA ARG A 133 -10.36 -14.75 17.13
C ARG A 133 -9.55 -15.25 15.95
N GLU A 134 -9.24 -14.35 15.02
CA GLU A 134 -8.49 -14.68 13.81
C GLU A 134 -7.02 -14.95 14.13
N GLU A 135 -6.42 -15.95 13.47
CA GLU A 135 -5.01 -16.31 13.67
C GLU A 135 -4.20 -16.32 12.38
N SER A 136 -4.82 -15.97 11.25
CA SER A 136 -4.10 -15.86 9.98
C SER A 136 -3.07 -14.73 10.00
N ASP A 137 -1.99 -14.91 9.29
CA ASP A 137 -0.92 -13.91 9.19
C ASP A 137 -1.37 -12.67 8.41
N ILE A 138 -2.25 -12.88 7.42
CA ILE A 138 -2.87 -11.80 6.63
C ILE A 138 -4.38 -12.00 6.60
N VAL A 139 -5.12 -10.93 6.85
CA VAL A 139 -6.58 -10.87 6.70
C VAL A 139 -6.93 -9.86 5.63
N MET A 140 -7.49 -10.34 4.53
CA MET A 140 -7.84 -9.52 3.37
C MET A 140 -9.30 -9.11 3.41
N THR A 141 -9.58 -7.90 2.92
CA THR A 141 -10.92 -7.31 2.83
C THR A 141 -11.12 -6.62 1.49
N ASP A 142 -12.37 -6.30 1.15
CA ASP A 142 -12.69 -5.49 -0.02
C ASP A 142 -12.45 -3.99 0.24
N TYR A 143 -12.50 -3.21 -0.84
CA TYR A 143 -12.40 -1.76 -0.79
C TYR A 143 -13.30 -1.11 -1.84
N SER A 144 -13.55 0.18 -1.69
CA SER A 144 -14.22 0.98 -2.71
C SER A 144 -13.39 2.19 -3.12
N GLU A 145 -13.41 2.50 -4.41
CA GLU A 145 -12.91 3.75 -4.96
C GLU A 145 -13.98 4.83 -4.85
N ASP A 146 -13.69 5.91 -4.15
CA ASP A 146 -14.56 7.09 -4.05
C ASP A 146 -14.08 8.15 -5.05
N HIS A 147 -14.81 8.26 -6.16
CA HIS A 147 -14.49 9.19 -7.24
C HIS A 147 -15.16 10.55 -7.02
N ALA A 148 -14.49 11.47 -6.31
CA ALA A 148 -14.98 12.81 -5.99
C ALA A 148 -15.50 13.60 -7.20
N THR A 149 -14.91 13.43 -8.38
CA THR A 149 -15.27 14.17 -9.60
C THR A 149 -16.61 13.78 -10.20
N VAL A 150 -17.06 12.56 -9.95
CA VAL A 150 -18.33 12.00 -10.50
C VAL A 150 -19.30 11.58 -9.40
N ASN A 151 -18.92 11.72 -8.13
CA ASN A 151 -19.69 11.31 -6.96
C ASN A 151 -20.14 9.84 -7.06
N GLU A 152 -19.21 8.97 -7.42
CA GLU A 152 -19.43 7.54 -7.63
C GLU A 152 -18.54 6.73 -6.71
N LEU A 153 -19.16 5.77 -5.99
CA LEU A 153 -18.48 4.78 -5.16
C LEU A 153 -18.44 3.44 -5.91
N ILE A 154 -17.24 2.99 -6.27
CA ILE A 154 -17.05 1.74 -7.02
C ILE A 154 -16.45 0.68 -6.12
N ASN A 155 -17.26 -0.32 -5.74
CA ASN A 155 -16.79 -1.44 -4.94
C ASN A 155 -15.88 -2.37 -5.75
N LYS A 156 -14.77 -2.78 -5.16
CA LYS A 156 -13.76 -3.69 -5.73
C LYS A 156 -13.70 -4.98 -4.92
N LYS A 157 -14.24 -6.02 -5.51
CA LYS A 157 -14.24 -7.38 -4.96
C LYS A 157 -13.19 -8.22 -5.66
N ILE A 158 -11.98 -8.20 -5.12
CA ILE A 158 -10.81 -8.81 -5.79
C ILE A 158 -10.50 -10.23 -5.33
N TYR A 159 -11.16 -10.72 -4.26
CA TYR A 159 -10.88 -12.03 -3.66
C TYR A 159 -12.09 -12.97 -3.65
N GLU A 160 -13.06 -12.79 -4.57
CA GLU A 160 -14.28 -13.60 -4.63
C GLU A 160 -14.04 -15.10 -4.89
N PHE A 161 -12.83 -15.49 -5.31
CA PHE A 161 -12.43 -16.90 -5.44
C PHE A 161 -12.18 -17.59 -4.09
N MET A 162 -12.05 -16.84 -3.00
CA MET A 162 -11.84 -17.39 -1.65
C MET A 162 -13.17 -17.58 -0.92
N ILE A 163 -13.25 -18.66 -0.16
CA ILE A 163 -14.40 -18.88 0.74
C ILE A 163 -14.23 -17.98 1.96
N PRO A 164 -15.21 -17.11 2.26
CA PRO A 164 -15.13 -16.21 3.41
C PRO A 164 -14.89 -16.95 4.73
N GLY A 165 -13.93 -16.46 5.52
CA GLY A 165 -13.59 -17.02 6.82
C GLY A 165 -12.82 -18.35 6.78
N GLN A 166 -12.54 -18.89 5.59
CA GLN A 166 -11.67 -20.05 5.46
C GLN A 166 -10.20 -19.60 5.47
N GLN A 167 -9.41 -20.23 6.36
CA GLN A 167 -7.95 -20.04 6.35
C GLN A 167 -7.31 -20.88 5.25
N TYR A 168 -6.42 -20.27 4.48
CA TYR A 168 -5.63 -20.89 3.43
C TYR A 168 -4.16 -20.86 3.78
N ILE A 169 -3.41 -21.86 3.30
CA ILE A 169 -1.95 -21.77 3.23
C ILE A 169 -1.61 -20.78 2.13
N PHE A 170 -0.87 -19.73 2.46
CA PHE A 170 -0.60 -18.64 1.53
C PHE A 170 0.09 -19.11 0.24
N GLU A 171 1.03 -20.05 0.36
CA GLU A 171 1.76 -20.59 -0.78
C GLU A 171 0.85 -21.29 -1.79
N ASP A 172 -0.18 -22.00 -1.33
CA ASP A 172 -1.10 -22.72 -2.22
C ASP A 172 -1.82 -21.76 -3.18
N LEU A 173 -2.09 -20.53 -2.73
CA LEU A 173 -2.73 -19.49 -3.53
C LEU A 173 -1.76 -18.79 -4.51
N CYS A 174 -0.45 -19.02 -4.39
CA CYS A 174 0.56 -18.45 -5.26
C CYS A 174 0.73 -19.21 -6.60
N TYR A 175 0.14 -20.41 -6.71
CA TYR A 175 0.24 -21.19 -7.94
C TYR A 175 -0.84 -20.76 -8.96
N PRO A 176 -0.51 -20.72 -10.28
CA PRO A 176 -1.46 -20.34 -11.32
C PRO A 176 -2.72 -21.21 -11.31
N GLY A 177 -3.89 -20.57 -11.37
CA GLY A 177 -5.18 -21.24 -11.37
C GLY A 177 -5.70 -21.70 -9.99
N TYR A 178 -4.94 -21.44 -8.92
CA TYR A 178 -5.33 -21.82 -7.56
C TYR A 178 -5.74 -20.65 -6.65
N GLY A 179 -5.47 -19.41 -7.06
CA GLY A 179 -5.78 -18.29 -6.18
C GLY A 179 -5.45 -16.92 -6.77
N PHE A 180 -4.32 -16.35 -6.41
CA PHE A 180 -3.94 -14.99 -6.76
C PHE A 180 -3.51 -14.82 -8.24
N ASP A 181 -4.44 -15.04 -9.17
CA ASP A 181 -4.14 -14.90 -10.59
C ASP A 181 -3.93 -13.45 -11.03
N GLU A 182 -4.57 -12.50 -10.35
CA GLU A 182 -4.44 -11.07 -10.65
C GLU A 182 -3.81 -10.28 -9.50
N TRP A 183 -4.33 -10.42 -8.28
CA TRP A 183 -3.95 -9.63 -7.12
C TRP A 183 -3.77 -10.49 -5.87
N GLY A 184 -2.67 -10.28 -5.15
CA GLY A 184 -2.46 -10.79 -3.79
C GLY A 184 -2.84 -9.75 -2.73
N PRO A 185 -2.37 -9.92 -1.49
CA PRO A 185 -2.57 -8.94 -0.44
C PRO A 185 -2.04 -7.58 -0.84
N ILE A 186 -2.82 -6.54 -0.60
CA ILE A 186 -2.48 -5.15 -0.87
C ILE A 186 -2.41 -4.41 0.46
N LEU A 187 -1.41 -3.56 0.64
CA LEU A 187 -1.18 -2.78 1.85
C LEU A 187 -2.46 -2.14 2.42
N ALA A 188 -3.22 -1.44 1.58
CA ALA A 188 -4.41 -0.70 2.00
C ALA A 188 -5.60 -1.60 2.37
N THR A 189 -5.75 -2.77 1.72
CA THR A 189 -6.94 -3.63 1.88
C THR A 189 -6.77 -4.73 2.91
N SER A 190 -5.57 -4.89 3.47
CA SER A 190 -5.24 -6.03 4.32
C SER A 190 -4.86 -5.61 5.74
N CYS A 191 -5.13 -6.50 6.69
CA CYS A 191 -4.56 -6.46 8.03
C CYS A 191 -3.45 -7.52 8.10
N PHE A 192 -2.34 -7.17 8.73
CA PHE A 192 -1.17 -8.02 8.85
C PHE A 192 -0.89 -8.31 10.32
N LYS A 193 -0.58 -9.55 10.67
CA LYS A 193 -0.19 -9.90 12.04
C LYS A 193 1.02 -9.06 12.44
N THR A 194 0.87 -8.22 13.46
CA THR A 194 1.89 -7.21 13.83
C THR A 194 3.23 -7.87 14.15
N GLN A 195 3.21 -8.98 14.89
CA GLN A 195 4.43 -9.68 15.26
C GLN A 195 5.13 -10.27 14.02
N MET A 196 4.38 -10.86 13.08
CA MET A 196 4.96 -11.34 11.82
C MET A 196 5.69 -10.22 11.08
N MET A 197 5.07 -9.04 10.99
CA MET A 197 5.71 -7.90 10.32
C MET A 197 6.95 -7.39 11.05
N LYS A 198 6.94 -7.38 12.40
CA LYS A 198 8.11 -6.97 13.20
C LYS A 198 9.26 -7.96 13.13
N ASP A 199 8.97 -9.25 13.10
CA ASP A 199 9.99 -10.32 13.05
C ASP A 199 10.79 -10.31 11.76
N THR A 200 10.24 -9.75 10.68
CA THR A 200 10.94 -9.65 9.39
C THR A 200 12.10 -8.68 9.42
N GLN A 201 12.13 -7.75 10.38
CA GLN A 201 13.11 -6.66 10.47
C GLN A 201 13.28 -5.88 9.15
N PHE A 202 12.29 -5.94 8.26
CA PHE A 202 12.33 -5.17 7.02
C PHE A 202 12.26 -3.68 7.31
N LYS A 203 12.86 -2.90 6.40
CA LYS A 203 12.73 -1.46 6.40
C LYS A 203 12.36 -0.99 5.00
N LEU A 204 11.20 -0.35 4.89
CA LEU A 204 10.79 0.28 3.63
C LEU A 204 11.75 1.40 3.26
N THR A 205 11.97 1.58 1.97
CA THR A 205 12.82 2.62 1.42
C THR A 205 12.25 4.01 1.76
N GLU A 206 13.06 4.84 2.41
CA GLU A 206 12.68 6.20 2.76
C GLU A 206 12.92 7.18 1.60
N LYS A 207 12.21 8.32 1.62
CA LYS A 207 12.23 9.36 0.57
C LYS A 207 11.99 8.79 -0.82
N CYS A 208 11.04 7.84 -0.90
CA CYS A 208 10.77 7.09 -2.10
C CYS A 208 9.26 6.86 -2.28
N PHE A 209 8.79 6.95 -3.54
CA PHE A 209 7.47 6.51 -3.96
C PHE A 209 7.49 5.01 -4.28
N TYR A 210 6.32 4.36 -4.40
CA TYR A 210 6.13 2.95 -4.79
C TYR A 210 6.61 1.93 -3.75
N VAL A 211 6.74 2.34 -2.51
CA VAL A 211 7.18 1.48 -1.38
C VAL A 211 6.10 0.50 -0.92
N ASP A 212 4.85 0.72 -1.33
CA ASP A 212 3.75 -0.23 -1.27
C ASP A 212 4.14 -1.58 -1.89
N MET A 213 4.81 -1.57 -3.04
CA MET A 213 5.33 -2.79 -3.67
C MET A 213 6.39 -3.50 -2.81
N GLU A 214 7.25 -2.76 -2.10
CA GLU A 214 8.19 -3.36 -1.15
C GLU A 214 7.43 -3.99 0.02
N PHE A 215 6.45 -3.27 0.58
CA PHE A 215 5.64 -3.76 1.69
C PHE A 215 4.90 -5.06 1.34
N ASP A 216 4.24 -5.08 0.18
CA ASP A 216 3.51 -6.26 -0.29
C ASP A 216 4.45 -7.46 -0.46
N VAL A 217 5.63 -7.28 -1.04
CA VAL A 217 6.63 -8.36 -1.17
C VAL A 217 7.11 -8.85 0.19
N TYR A 218 7.40 -7.95 1.13
CA TYR A 218 7.83 -8.35 2.47
C TYR A 218 6.75 -9.14 3.21
N SER A 219 5.50 -8.72 3.10
CA SER A 219 4.38 -9.43 3.72
C SER A 219 4.18 -10.82 3.09
N ILE A 220 4.21 -10.93 1.76
CA ILE A 220 4.07 -12.19 1.01
C ILE A 220 5.15 -13.19 1.40
N VAL A 221 6.41 -12.75 1.47
CA VAL A 221 7.53 -13.63 1.83
C VAL A 221 7.31 -14.27 3.19
N ASN A 222 6.82 -13.52 4.17
CA ASN A 222 6.76 -13.93 5.57
C ASN A 222 5.43 -14.58 5.97
N ALA A 223 4.32 -14.27 5.30
CA ALA A 223 3.02 -14.85 5.62
C ALA A 223 2.98 -16.36 5.33
N ARG A 224 2.42 -17.14 6.25
CA ARG A 224 2.14 -18.57 6.11
C ARG A 224 0.68 -18.82 5.80
N THR A 225 -0.20 -18.01 6.38
CA THR A 225 -1.64 -18.18 6.28
C THR A 225 -2.33 -16.88 5.90
N VAL A 226 -3.47 -17.03 5.23
CA VAL A 226 -4.31 -15.91 4.82
C VAL A 226 -5.78 -16.28 4.91
N THR A 227 -6.61 -15.32 5.31
CA THR A 227 -8.07 -15.43 5.31
C THR A 227 -8.68 -14.21 4.63
N TYR A 228 -9.80 -14.40 3.96
CA TYR A 228 -10.55 -13.32 3.33
C TYR A 228 -11.91 -13.16 3.96
N TYR A 229 -12.35 -11.91 4.13
CA TYR A 229 -13.70 -11.55 4.53
C TYR A 229 -14.26 -10.51 3.55
N PRO A 230 -15.46 -10.70 2.98
CA PRO A 230 -16.08 -9.80 2.01
C PRO A 230 -16.65 -8.55 2.70
N LEU A 231 -15.79 -7.83 3.41
CA LEU A 231 -16.09 -6.58 4.10
C LEU A 231 -15.46 -5.44 3.29
N ASP A 232 -16.33 -4.59 2.73
CA ASP A 232 -15.91 -3.39 2.01
C ASP A 232 -15.53 -2.30 3.03
N ILE A 233 -14.25 -2.25 3.39
CA ILE A 233 -13.77 -1.40 4.50
C ILE A 233 -13.13 -0.11 3.99
N TYR A 234 -12.14 -0.22 3.13
CA TYR A 234 -11.30 0.92 2.75
C TYR A 234 -12.01 1.79 1.69
N ARG A 235 -11.97 3.09 1.88
CA ARG A 235 -12.49 4.10 0.96
C ARG A 235 -11.33 4.87 0.36
N TYR A 236 -10.93 4.48 -0.85
CA TYR A 236 -9.86 5.12 -1.59
C TYR A 236 -10.35 6.36 -2.31
N PHE A 237 -9.94 7.53 -1.85
CA PHE A 237 -10.33 8.81 -2.42
C PHE A 237 -9.55 9.13 -3.69
N ILE A 238 -10.24 9.15 -4.85
CA ILE A 238 -9.64 9.38 -6.15
C ILE A 238 -10.07 10.74 -6.71
N GLY A 239 -9.09 11.48 -7.24
CA GLY A 239 -9.33 12.77 -7.92
C GLY A 239 -8.72 13.98 -7.23
N ARG A 240 -8.01 13.80 -6.12
CA ARG A 240 -7.25 14.87 -5.46
C ARG A 240 -6.10 15.35 -6.33
N VAL A 241 -5.91 16.68 -6.38
CA VAL A 241 -4.76 17.29 -7.05
C VAL A 241 -3.47 16.91 -6.32
N GLY A 242 -2.52 16.30 -7.04
CA GLY A 242 -1.21 15.93 -6.48
C GLY A 242 -1.03 14.45 -6.15
N GLN A 243 -2.04 13.61 -6.35
CA GLN A 243 -1.91 12.16 -6.15
C GLN A 243 -0.77 11.54 -6.97
N SER A 244 -0.12 10.52 -6.38
CA SER A 244 1.08 9.86 -6.93
C SER A 244 0.81 9.06 -8.21
N VAL A 245 -0.42 8.64 -8.46
CA VAL A 245 -0.83 7.69 -9.51
C VAL A 245 -0.90 8.30 -10.92
N SER A 246 -0.47 9.55 -11.13
CA SER A 246 -0.54 10.18 -12.44
C SER A 246 0.65 9.80 -13.34
N LYS A 247 0.41 9.73 -14.68
CA LYS A 247 1.47 9.55 -15.69
C LYS A 247 2.64 10.53 -15.52
N ARG A 248 2.35 11.80 -15.14
CA ARG A 248 3.35 12.82 -14.90
C ARG A 248 4.21 12.50 -13.67
N SER A 249 3.58 11.97 -12.63
CA SER A 249 4.27 11.49 -11.42
C SER A 249 5.20 10.33 -11.73
N PHE A 250 4.73 9.31 -12.46
CA PHE A 250 5.55 8.19 -12.92
C PHE A 250 6.79 8.63 -13.71
N MET A 251 6.61 9.58 -14.62
CA MET A 251 7.75 10.12 -15.37
C MET A 251 8.75 10.83 -14.48
N ARG A 252 8.28 11.64 -13.53
CA ARG A 252 9.15 12.40 -12.63
C ARG A 252 9.93 11.49 -11.66
N ASN A 253 9.25 10.45 -11.17
CA ASN A 253 9.76 9.58 -10.11
C ASN A 253 10.32 8.24 -10.64
N HIS A 254 10.67 8.14 -11.95
CA HIS A 254 11.10 6.90 -12.58
C HIS A 254 12.35 6.27 -11.96
N GLU A 255 13.28 7.07 -11.43
CA GLU A 255 14.47 6.57 -10.74
C GLU A 255 14.10 5.91 -9.41
N GLN A 256 13.11 6.43 -8.70
CA GLN A 256 12.59 5.84 -7.47
C GLN A 256 11.87 4.53 -7.76
N HIS A 257 11.06 4.47 -8.83
CA HIS A 257 10.44 3.23 -9.29
C HIS A 257 11.47 2.14 -9.62
N ALA A 258 12.58 2.51 -10.29
CA ALA A 258 13.68 1.59 -10.52
C ALA A 258 14.38 1.17 -9.22
N LYS A 259 14.56 2.11 -8.28
CA LYS A 259 15.16 1.83 -6.97
C LYS A 259 14.38 0.76 -6.22
N VAL A 260 13.06 0.92 -6.09
CA VAL A 260 12.18 -0.05 -5.43
C VAL A 260 12.26 -1.42 -6.11
N LEU A 261 12.14 -1.48 -7.44
CA LEU A 261 12.27 -2.73 -8.18
C LEU A 261 13.59 -3.45 -7.88
N PHE A 262 14.71 -2.73 -7.88
CA PHE A 262 16.00 -3.34 -7.59
C PHE A 262 16.17 -3.72 -6.13
N ASN A 263 15.58 -2.99 -5.20
CA ASN A 263 15.58 -3.36 -3.78
C ASN A 263 14.80 -4.67 -3.56
N ILE A 264 13.65 -4.82 -4.20
CA ILE A 264 12.90 -6.09 -4.18
C ILE A 264 13.75 -7.24 -4.72
N LEU A 265 14.42 -7.04 -5.86
CA LEU A 265 15.28 -8.07 -6.46
C LEU A 265 16.49 -8.42 -5.57
N GLU A 266 17.09 -7.45 -4.90
CA GLU A 266 18.17 -7.71 -3.93
C GLU A 266 17.63 -8.43 -2.69
N TYR A 267 16.49 -7.99 -2.15
CA TYR A 267 15.85 -8.65 -1.02
C TYR A 267 15.59 -10.13 -1.30
N LEU A 268 15.04 -10.46 -2.46
CA LEU A 268 14.80 -11.86 -2.85
C LEU A 268 16.07 -12.72 -2.91
N LYS A 269 17.25 -12.13 -3.14
CA LYS A 269 18.53 -12.85 -3.08
C LYS A 269 18.96 -13.16 -1.65
N THR A 270 18.55 -12.35 -0.68
CA THR A 270 18.91 -12.54 0.74
C THR A 270 18.09 -13.65 1.41
N ILE A 271 17.04 -14.16 0.74
CA ILE A 271 16.14 -15.17 1.28
C ILE A 271 16.31 -16.49 0.49
N PRO A 272 17.29 -17.30 0.84
CA PRO A 272 17.60 -18.52 0.06
C PRO A 272 16.50 -19.58 0.13
N ASN A 273 15.67 -19.55 1.19
CA ASN A 273 14.64 -20.57 1.47
C ASN A 273 13.22 -20.08 1.16
N ILE A 274 13.06 -19.03 0.35
CA ILE A 274 11.73 -18.66 -0.13
C ILE A 274 11.13 -19.82 -0.94
N SER A 275 9.89 -20.18 -0.65
CA SER A 275 9.22 -21.24 -1.39
C SER A 275 9.08 -20.91 -2.88
N GLN A 276 9.04 -21.95 -3.72
CA GLN A 276 8.96 -21.77 -5.16
C GLN A 276 7.67 -21.06 -5.58
N GLY A 277 6.53 -21.39 -4.95
CA GLY A 277 5.24 -20.74 -5.23
C GLY A 277 5.30 -19.24 -4.99
N LYS A 278 5.73 -18.81 -3.80
CA LYS A 278 5.88 -17.39 -3.46
C LYS A 278 6.87 -16.66 -4.36
N ARG A 279 8.04 -17.30 -4.62
CA ARG A 279 9.05 -16.72 -5.50
C ARG A 279 8.49 -16.47 -6.90
N SER A 280 7.87 -17.48 -7.50
CA SER A 280 7.28 -17.36 -8.84
C SER A 280 6.19 -16.29 -8.86
N TYR A 281 5.32 -16.29 -7.84
CA TYR A 281 4.27 -15.29 -7.70
C TYR A 281 4.85 -13.86 -7.66
N ILE A 282 5.83 -13.59 -6.79
CA ILE A 282 6.45 -12.26 -6.68
C ILE A 282 7.10 -11.85 -8.00
N LEU A 283 7.80 -12.77 -8.67
CA LEU A 283 8.42 -12.47 -9.95
C LEU A 283 7.38 -12.14 -11.02
N ASP A 284 6.34 -12.95 -11.16
CA ASP A 284 5.36 -12.81 -12.23
C ASP A 284 4.34 -11.69 -11.98
N LYS A 285 3.92 -11.47 -10.73
CA LYS A 285 2.86 -10.52 -10.38
C LYS A 285 3.36 -9.17 -9.89
N VAL A 286 4.60 -9.07 -9.40
CA VAL A 286 5.18 -7.80 -8.93
C VAL A 286 6.34 -7.37 -9.82
N VAL A 287 7.41 -8.17 -9.89
CA VAL A 287 8.67 -7.77 -10.54
C VAL A 287 8.52 -7.60 -12.05
N VAL A 288 7.88 -8.54 -12.73
CA VAL A 288 7.66 -8.48 -14.20
C VAL A 288 6.78 -7.30 -14.59
N PRO A 289 5.61 -7.05 -13.96
CA PRO A 289 4.80 -5.87 -14.22
C PRO A 289 5.56 -4.56 -13.97
N MET A 290 6.26 -4.42 -12.84
CA MET A 290 7.09 -3.25 -12.55
C MET A 290 8.17 -3.05 -13.62
N THR A 291 8.86 -4.11 -14.03
CA THR A 291 9.90 -4.03 -15.08
C THR A 291 9.32 -3.59 -16.41
N LYS A 292 8.17 -4.13 -16.83
CA LYS A 292 7.46 -3.72 -18.04
C LYS A 292 7.04 -2.25 -17.98
N ALA A 293 6.45 -1.82 -16.85
CA ALA A 293 6.06 -0.44 -16.62
C ALA A 293 7.28 0.50 -16.70
N HIS A 294 8.41 0.12 -16.12
CA HIS A 294 9.62 0.92 -16.20
C HIS A 294 10.17 1.05 -17.63
N TYR A 295 10.22 -0.04 -18.41
CA TYR A 295 10.59 0.03 -19.83
C TYR A 295 9.61 0.93 -20.63
N LEU A 296 8.32 0.91 -20.31
CA LEU A 296 7.36 1.80 -20.91
C LEU A 296 7.67 3.27 -20.58
N ILE A 297 7.99 3.56 -19.31
CA ILE A 297 8.37 4.90 -18.87
C ILE A 297 9.60 5.39 -19.64
N VAL A 298 10.72 4.67 -19.53
CA VAL A 298 12.01 5.12 -20.10
C VAL A 298 12.10 4.97 -21.63
N GLY A 299 11.29 4.08 -22.21
CA GLY A 299 11.29 3.81 -23.65
C GLY A 299 10.28 4.63 -24.44
N THR A 300 9.16 5.01 -23.82
CA THR A 300 8.05 5.67 -24.51
C THR A 300 7.86 7.11 -24.09
N TYR A 301 8.01 7.40 -22.80
CA TYR A 301 7.76 8.72 -22.22
C TYR A 301 9.03 9.52 -22.03
N TRP A 302 10.09 8.90 -21.53
CA TRP A 302 11.43 9.46 -21.44
C TRP A 302 12.29 8.94 -22.58
N THR A 303 12.36 9.68 -23.66
CA THR A 303 13.18 9.32 -24.84
C THR A 303 14.67 9.57 -24.67
N LYS A 304 15.14 9.72 -23.43
CA LYS A 304 16.55 9.86 -23.14
C LYS A 304 17.19 8.47 -23.09
N ARG A 305 17.92 8.13 -24.15
CA ARG A 305 18.66 6.86 -24.32
C ARG A 305 19.38 6.39 -23.05
N ARG A 306 19.99 7.31 -22.31
CA ARG A 306 20.76 7.01 -21.09
C ARG A 306 19.94 6.28 -20.01
N PHE A 307 18.67 6.64 -19.83
CA PHE A 307 17.82 6.00 -18.81
C PHE A 307 17.49 4.56 -19.18
N PHE A 308 17.15 4.31 -20.45
CA PHE A 308 16.93 2.95 -20.93
C PHE A 308 18.20 2.10 -20.78
N VAL A 309 19.34 2.59 -21.25
CA VAL A 309 20.61 1.85 -21.24
C VAL A 309 21.08 1.55 -19.82
N ASN A 310 20.98 2.53 -18.91
CA ASN A 310 21.39 2.34 -17.52
C ASN A 310 20.52 1.33 -16.80
N PHE A 311 19.20 1.41 -16.99
CA PHE A 311 18.27 0.45 -16.42
C PHE A 311 18.53 -0.96 -16.96
N ASP A 312 18.61 -1.10 -18.28
CA ASP A 312 18.83 -2.39 -18.95
C ASP A 312 20.19 -3.03 -18.55
N LYS A 313 21.24 -2.23 -18.45
CA LYS A 313 22.55 -2.69 -17.95
C LYS A 313 22.47 -3.21 -16.52
N ARG A 314 21.75 -2.53 -15.63
CA ARG A 314 21.58 -2.97 -14.24
C ARG A 314 20.72 -4.24 -14.18
N LEU A 315 19.62 -4.30 -14.95
CA LEU A 315 18.73 -5.44 -15.00
C LEU A 315 19.41 -6.72 -15.52
N LYS A 316 20.45 -6.59 -16.35
CA LYS A 316 21.23 -7.72 -16.86
C LYS A 316 21.84 -8.59 -15.74
N ASN A 317 22.08 -8.02 -14.55
CA ASN A 317 22.56 -8.78 -13.39
C ASN A 317 21.48 -9.70 -12.77
N TYR A 318 20.24 -9.64 -13.27
CA TYR A 318 19.10 -10.45 -12.85
C TYR A 318 18.58 -11.23 -14.06
N GLY A 319 19.36 -12.24 -14.48
CA GLY A 319 19.16 -12.98 -15.74
C GLY A 319 17.76 -13.55 -15.90
N GLU A 320 17.14 -14.03 -14.83
CA GLU A 320 15.77 -14.56 -14.81
C GLU A 320 14.76 -13.51 -15.32
N ILE A 321 14.83 -12.29 -14.83
CA ILE A 321 13.95 -11.19 -15.27
C ILE A 321 14.41 -10.58 -16.57
N TYR A 322 15.72 -10.43 -16.77
CA TYR A 322 16.27 -9.87 -18.02
C TYR A 322 15.85 -10.67 -19.24
N HIS A 323 15.82 -12.02 -19.14
CA HIS A 323 15.43 -12.91 -20.23
C HIS A 323 13.95 -13.30 -20.20
N HIS A 324 13.20 -12.90 -19.18
CA HIS A 324 11.79 -13.27 -19.06
C HIS A 324 11.01 -12.88 -20.32
N PRO A 325 10.20 -13.78 -20.93
CA PRO A 325 9.54 -13.54 -22.22
C PRO A 325 8.66 -12.27 -22.25
N ALA A 326 7.95 -11.99 -21.16
CA ALA A 326 7.10 -10.81 -21.04
C ALA A 326 7.90 -9.51 -20.94
N VAL A 327 9.12 -9.54 -20.40
CA VAL A 327 10.04 -8.41 -20.28
C VAL A 327 10.82 -8.22 -21.57
N ALA A 328 11.46 -9.28 -22.07
CA ALA A 328 12.24 -9.30 -23.29
C ALA A 328 11.34 -9.35 -24.55
N ASN A 329 10.31 -8.53 -24.61
CA ASN A 329 9.41 -8.41 -25.75
C ASN A 329 10.11 -7.81 -26.99
N ARG A 330 9.41 -7.76 -28.14
CA ARG A 330 9.96 -7.25 -29.43
C ARG A 330 10.55 -5.84 -29.29
N PHE A 331 9.88 -4.96 -28.56
CA PHE A 331 10.33 -3.57 -28.35
C PHE A 331 11.65 -3.54 -27.55
N VAL A 332 11.70 -4.22 -26.43
CA VAL A 332 12.90 -4.26 -25.56
C VAL A 332 14.07 -4.92 -26.31
N LYS A 333 13.86 -6.07 -26.97
CA LYS A 333 14.88 -6.76 -27.76
C LYS A 333 15.44 -5.87 -28.88
N PHE A 334 14.59 -5.13 -29.58
CA PHE A 334 15.03 -4.21 -30.63
C PHE A 334 15.93 -3.11 -30.06
N HIS A 335 15.52 -2.47 -28.95
CA HIS A 335 16.31 -1.40 -28.33
C HIS A 335 17.60 -1.90 -27.69
N ARG A 336 17.64 -3.12 -27.16
CA ARG A 336 18.87 -3.76 -26.71
C ARG A 336 19.86 -3.96 -27.85
N ARG A 337 19.42 -4.45 -29.03
CA ARG A 337 20.25 -4.66 -30.22
C ARG A 337 20.77 -3.37 -30.81
N THR A 338 19.98 -2.32 -30.82
CA THR A 338 20.35 -1.02 -31.41
C THR A 338 21.00 -0.07 -30.41
N GLY A 339 21.30 -0.54 -29.17
CA GLY A 339 21.81 0.31 -28.10
C GLY A 339 20.86 1.49 -27.80
N ALA A 340 19.57 1.32 -28.07
CA ALA A 340 18.52 2.31 -27.85
C ALA A 340 18.71 3.63 -28.64
N PHE A 341 19.51 3.65 -29.71
CA PHE A 341 19.69 4.85 -30.53
C PHE A 341 18.40 5.33 -31.20
N LEU A 342 17.49 4.41 -31.52
CA LEU A 342 16.24 4.69 -32.21
C LEU A 342 15.07 5.06 -31.28
N LEU A 343 15.28 5.15 -29.95
CA LEU A 343 14.22 5.54 -29.01
C LEU A 343 13.55 6.87 -29.37
N LYS A 344 14.31 7.85 -29.88
CA LYS A 344 13.76 9.16 -30.29
C LYS A 344 12.72 9.05 -31.41
N PHE A 345 12.81 8.05 -32.28
CA PHE A 345 11.88 7.87 -33.40
C PHE A 345 10.55 7.25 -32.96
N ASN A 346 10.50 6.51 -31.85
CA ASN A 346 9.25 5.94 -31.33
C ASN A 346 8.24 6.98 -30.89
N THR A 347 8.69 8.12 -30.36
CA THR A 347 7.80 9.22 -29.97
C THR A 347 7.10 9.85 -31.19
N VAL A 348 7.73 9.86 -32.34
CA VAL A 348 7.15 10.35 -33.61
C VAL A 348 6.07 9.36 -34.08
N LEU A 349 6.35 8.05 -34.05
CA LEU A 349 5.40 7.00 -34.46
C LEU A 349 4.18 6.92 -33.55
N ILE A 350 4.33 7.12 -32.24
CA ILE A 350 3.21 7.13 -31.29
C ILE A 350 2.34 8.39 -31.48
N LYS A 351 2.96 9.55 -31.77
CA LYS A 351 2.22 10.78 -32.11
C LYS A 351 1.44 10.62 -33.42
N ILE A 352 2.04 10.00 -34.42
CA ILE A 352 1.40 9.74 -35.71
C ILE A 352 0.21 8.78 -35.56
N LYS A 353 0.35 7.68 -34.81
CA LYS A 353 -0.78 6.77 -34.53
C LYS A 353 -1.94 7.45 -33.79
N ARG A 354 -1.68 8.45 -32.94
CA ARG A 354 -2.74 9.21 -32.25
C ARG A 354 -3.45 10.23 -33.12
N VAL A 355 -2.83 10.65 -34.22
CA VAL A 355 -3.42 11.60 -35.19
C VAL A 355 -4.22 10.84 -36.24
N VAL A 356 -3.90 9.59 -36.56
CA VAL A 356 -4.57 8.76 -37.58
C VAL A 356 -5.75 7.95 -37.03
N VAL A 357 -5.92 7.90 -35.70
CA VAL A 357 -7.01 7.19 -35.00
C VAL A 357 -7.94 8.18 -34.26
N ARG A 358 -8.13 9.37 -34.84
CA ARG A 358 -9.23 10.28 -34.49
C ARG A 358 -10.26 10.30 -35.60
#